data_3bbc16961990b902d43179f6e2b60620
#
_entry.id   3bbc16961990b902d43179f6e2b60620
#
_cell.length_a   1.000
_cell.length_b   1.000
_cell.length_c   1.000
_cell.angle_alpha   90.00
_cell.angle_beta   90.00
_cell.angle_gamma   90.00
#
_symmetry.space_group_name_H-M   'P 1'
#
loop_
_entity.id
_entity.type
_entity.pdbx_description
1 polymer ?
#
loop_
_entity_poly.entity_id
_entity_poly.type
_entity_poly.pdbx_seq_one_letter_code
_entity_poly.pdbx_strand_id
1 'polypeptide(L)'
;GCSINEPVSSYTAAQIESLYYGTGEKTYSVEHKMVAFEGILPMLEAKYRETDSEYVQKESETYMRTLTCPDCQGHRLCKEALAVTVAEKNIADLVLRPLEELQAFFQSLGHALEKKKSTKLQKGKAEAPADALGFTERERLVVDQVALEALRRLRNLIDVGLSYLTLDRSMMTLAGGESQRVRIATQLGAELSGVIYILDEPSIGLHSRDNDKLIATIKRLRDLGNTVMVV
;
A
#
# COMPACT_ATOMS: atom_id res chain seq x y z
N GLY A 1 1.43 -35.07 -32.46
CA GLY A 1 2.38 -33.97 -32.38
C GLY A 1 1.73 -32.66 -32.86
N CYS A 2 2.24 -31.54 -32.38
CA CYS A 2 1.84 -30.23 -32.89
C CYS A 2 2.78 -29.85 -34.06
N SER A 3 2.25 -29.23 -35.10
CA SER A 3 3.04 -28.71 -36.22
C SER A 3 3.30 -27.23 -36.01
N ILE A 4 4.55 -26.79 -36.07
CA ILE A 4 4.94 -25.39 -35.92
C ILE A 4 4.40 -24.49 -37.04
N ASN A 5 3.96 -25.10 -38.15
CA ASN A 5 3.45 -24.40 -39.34
C ASN A 5 1.92 -24.24 -39.31
N GLU A 6 1.24 -24.79 -38.30
CA GLU A 6 -0.22 -24.66 -38.12
C GLU A 6 -0.54 -23.61 -37.06
N PRO A 7 -1.60 -22.82 -37.26
CA PRO A 7 -2.02 -21.86 -36.26
C PRO A 7 -2.51 -22.58 -35.00
N VAL A 8 -2.21 -22.04 -33.82
CA VAL A 8 -2.59 -22.62 -32.52
C VAL A 8 -4.12 -22.79 -32.41
N SER A 9 -4.90 -22.00 -33.13
CA SER A 9 -6.35 -22.13 -33.20
C SER A 9 -6.86 -23.44 -33.82
N SER A 10 -6.01 -24.15 -34.55
CA SER A 10 -6.35 -25.48 -35.14
C SER A 10 -6.01 -26.65 -34.22
N TYR A 11 -5.37 -26.39 -33.08
CA TYR A 11 -4.97 -27.44 -32.15
C TYR A 11 -6.17 -27.99 -31.36
N THR A 12 -6.14 -29.28 -31.09
CA THR A 12 -7.08 -29.93 -30.19
C THR A 12 -6.85 -29.52 -28.73
N ALA A 13 -7.85 -29.67 -27.89
CA ALA A 13 -7.73 -29.36 -26.46
C ALA A 13 -6.55 -30.07 -25.78
N ALA A 14 -6.31 -31.35 -26.12
CA ALA A 14 -5.18 -32.12 -25.58
C ALA A 14 -3.81 -31.60 -26.06
N GLN A 15 -3.74 -31.08 -27.28
CA GLN A 15 -2.50 -30.45 -27.79
C GLN A 15 -2.24 -29.11 -27.11
N ILE A 16 -3.28 -28.32 -26.89
CA ILE A 16 -3.19 -27.04 -26.15
C ILE A 16 -2.76 -27.30 -24.71
N GLU A 17 -3.35 -28.28 -24.04
CA GLU A 17 -2.98 -28.65 -22.68
C GLU A 17 -1.51 -29.08 -22.60
N SER A 18 -1.06 -29.94 -23.53
CA SER A 18 0.35 -30.33 -23.59
C SER A 18 1.29 -29.14 -23.89
N LEU A 19 0.86 -28.18 -24.69
CA LEU A 19 1.63 -26.98 -25.00
C LEU A 19 1.80 -26.08 -23.76
N TYR A 20 0.75 -25.88 -22.98
CA TYR A 20 0.80 -25.02 -21.81
C TYR A 20 1.43 -25.69 -20.60
N TYR A 21 1.10 -26.95 -20.31
CA TYR A 21 1.48 -27.63 -19.07
C TYR A 21 2.54 -28.73 -19.25
N GLY A 22 2.97 -28.94 -20.50
CA GLY A 22 3.97 -29.94 -20.81
C GLY A 22 3.40 -31.32 -21.10
N THR A 23 4.32 -32.26 -21.28
CA THR A 23 3.99 -33.65 -21.68
C THR A 23 4.14 -34.65 -20.55
N GLY A 24 4.31 -34.16 -19.30
CA GLY A 24 4.54 -34.96 -18.11
C GLY A 24 5.81 -35.82 -18.24
N GLU A 25 5.68 -37.13 -17.98
CA GLU A 25 6.82 -38.06 -18.02
C GLU A 25 7.27 -38.44 -19.42
N LYS A 26 6.58 -38.00 -20.48
CA LYS A 26 6.96 -38.33 -21.87
C LYS A 26 8.17 -37.53 -22.29
N THR A 27 9.22 -38.26 -22.65
CA THR A 27 10.46 -37.68 -23.18
C THR A 27 10.54 -37.83 -24.68
N TYR A 28 11.19 -36.86 -25.29
CA TYR A 28 11.43 -36.80 -26.75
C TYR A 28 12.91 -36.72 -27.01
N SER A 29 13.38 -37.38 -28.08
CA SER A 29 14.77 -37.28 -28.50
C SER A 29 14.97 -35.99 -29.29
N VAL A 30 15.74 -35.08 -28.74
CA VAL A 30 16.14 -33.82 -29.36
C VAL A 30 17.68 -33.81 -29.37
N GLU A 31 18.30 -33.74 -30.55
CA GLU A 31 19.77 -33.74 -30.72
C GLU A 31 20.48 -34.82 -29.89
N HIS A 32 19.96 -36.06 -29.95
CA HIS A 32 20.46 -37.23 -29.21
C HIS A 32 20.34 -37.19 -27.67
N LYS A 33 19.57 -36.21 -27.13
CA LYS A 33 19.23 -36.14 -25.71
C LYS A 33 17.74 -36.40 -25.52
N MET A 34 17.42 -37.18 -24.50
CA MET A 34 16.01 -37.36 -24.08
C MET A 34 15.60 -36.17 -23.21
N VAL A 35 14.66 -35.36 -23.70
CA VAL A 35 14.19 -34.16 -23.04
C VAL A 35 12.68 -34.26 -22.84
N ALA A 36 12.20 -33.97 -21.64
CA ALA A 36 10.78 -33.76 -21.40
C ALA A 36 10.42 -32.32 -21.75
N PHE A 37 9.26 -32.12 -22.34
CA PHE A 37 8.75 -30.78 -22.57
C PHE A 37 7.92 -30.37 -21.34
N GLU A 38 8.41 -29.38 -20.61
CA GLU A 38 7.82 -28.93 -19.36
C GLU A 38 6.55 -28.07 -19.54
N GLY A 39 6.36 -27.51 -20.73
CA GLY A 39 5.26 -26.60 -21.04
C GLY A 39 5.65 -25.14 -20.94
N ILE A 40 4.87 -24.30 -21.63
CA ILE A 40 5.14 -22.85 -21.68
C ILE A 40 4.95 -22.18 -20.30
N LEU A 41 3.92 -22.56 -19.56
CA LEU A 41 3.62 -21.92 -18.27
C LEU A 41 4.69 -22.21 -17.21
N PRO A 42 5.10 -23.46 -16.96
CA PRO A 42 6.22 -23.74 -16.08
C PRO A 42 7.53 -23.06 -16.48
N MET A 43 7.84 -23.02 -17.78
CA MET A 43 9.02 -22.32 -18.29
C MET A 43 8.99 -20.82 -18.01
N LEU A 44 7.84 -20.16 -18.19
CA LEU A 44 7.67 -18.75 -17.88
C LEU A 44 7.76 -18.49 -16.37
N GLU A 45 7.16 -19.37 -15.56
CA GLU A 45 7.25 -19.26 -14.09
C GLU A 45 8.70 -19.44 -13.60
N ALA A 46 9.44 -20.42 -14.12
CA ALA A 46 10.84 -20.62 -13.79
C ALA A 46 11.67 -19.40 -14.20
N LYS A 47 11.48 -18.92 -15.44
CA LYS A 47 12.16 -17.71 -15.95
C LYS A 47 11.89 -16.49 -15.06
N TYR A 48 10.67 -16.31 -14.57
CA TYR A 48 10.29 -15.21 -13.67
C TYR A 48 10.93 -15.33 -12.29
N ARG A 49 10.99 -16.55 -11.73
CA ARG A 49 11.53 -16.79 -10.39
C ARG A 49 13.05 -16.76 -10.32
N GLU A 50 13.72 -17.24 -11.38
CA GLU A 50 15.16 -17.44 -11.39
C GLU A 50 15.96 -16.25 -11.94
N THR A 51 15.27 -15.28 -12.56
CA THR A 51 15.96 -14.15 -13.16
C THR A 51 16.15 -13.00 -12.16
N ASP A 52 17.36 -12.45 -12.12
CA ASP A 52 17.69 -11.21 -11.41
C ASP A 52 17.48 -9.95 -12.27
N SER A 53 17.12 -10.13 -13.56
CA SER A 53 16.94 -9.04 -14.51
C SER A 53 15.52 -8.45 -14.42
N GLU A 54 15.40 -7.19 -14.00
CA GLU A 54 14.13 -6.46 -13.97
C GLU A 54 13.43 -6.42 -15.35
N TYR A 55 14.19 -6.40 -16.43
CA TYR A 55 13.64 -6.40 -17.78
C TYR A 55 12.90 -7.71 -18.07
N VAL A 56 13.53 -8.83 -17.76
CA VAL A 56 12.97 -10.18 -17.98
C VAL A 56 11.76 -10.41 -17.07
N GLN A 57 11.79 -9.91 -15.85
CA GLN A 57 10.64 -9.95 -14.94
C GLN A 57 9.45 -9.18 -15.53
N LYS A 58 9.65 -7.93 -15.95
CA LYS A 58 8.60 -7.11 -16.58
C LYS A 58 8.05 -7.73 -17.87
N GLU A 59 8.90 -8.32 -18.69
CA GLU A 59 8.44 -9.05 -19.88
C GLU A 59 7.52 -10.22 -19.50
N SER A 60 7.92 -11.00 -18.49
CA SER A 60 7.12 -12.14 -18.01
C SER A 60 5.81 -11.69 -17.38
N GLU A 61 5.79 -10.57 -16.65
CA GLU A 61 4.60 -9.98 -16.03
C GLU A 61 3.51 -9.62 -17.06
N THR A 62 3.87 -9.35 -18.32
CA THR A 62 2.88 -9.08 -19.38
C THR A 62 1.96 -10.26 -19.65
N TYR A 63 2.42 -11.48 -19.34
CA TYR A 63 1.64 -12.72 -19.47
C TYR A 63 0.96 -13.15 -18.16
N MET A 64 1.18 -12.40 -17.07
CA MET A 64 0.64 -12.73 -15.75
C MET A 64 -0.60 -11.89 -15.43
N ARG A 65 -1.42 -12.42 -14.53
CA ARG A 65 -2.62 -11.77 -14.05
C ARG A 65 -2.62 -11.74 -12.54
N THR A 66 -2.72 -10.55 -11.98
CA THR A 66 -2.88 -10.41 -10.53
C THR A 66 -4.25 -10.91 -10.09
N LEU A 67 -4.28 -11.89 -9.21
CA LEU A 67 -5.49 -12.43 -8.62
C LEU A 67 -5.57 -12.06 -7.14
N THR A 68 -6.79 -11.86 -6.67
CA THR A 68 -7.03 -11.69 -5.22
C THR A 68 -6.76 -13.02 -4.52
N CYS A 69 -5.92 -13.00 -3.49
CA CYS A 69 -5.64 -14.20 -2.70
C CYS A 69 -6.93 -14.74 -2.07
N PRO A 70 -7.28 -16.03 -2.25
CA PRO A 70 -8.50 -16.61 -1.69
C PRO A 70 -8.46 -16.69 -0.16
N ASP A 71 -7.28 -16.83 0.45
CA ASP A 71 -7.13 -16.98 1.89
C ASP A 71 -7.34 -15.67 2.64
N CYS A 72 -6.66 -14.60 2.20
CA CYS A 72 -6.76 -13.28 2.85
C CYS A 72 -7.72 -12.32 2.13
N GLN A 73 -8.32 -12.70 1.01
CA GLN A 73 -9.27 -11.88 0.24
C GLN A 73 -8.75 -10.47 -0.08
N GLY A 74 -7.43 -10.34 -0.26
CA GLY A 74 -6.77 -9.07 -0.55
C GLY A 74 -6.31 -8.30 0.69
N HIS A 75 -6.66 -8.70 1.89
CA HIS A 75 -6.29 -7.98 3.12
C HIS A 75 -4.81 -8.11 3.51
N ARG A 76 -4.06 -9.05 2.90
CA ARG A 76 -2.61 -9.29 3.12
C ARG A 76 -2.26 -9.65 4.58
N LEU A 77 -3.25 -9.98 5.40
CA LEU A 77 -3.13 -10.29 6.82
C LEU A 77 -3.81 -11.62 7.14
N CYS A 78 -3.32 -12.31 8.17
CA CYS A 78 -3.96 -13.51 8.68
C CYS A 78 -5.22 -13.18 9.48
N LYS A 79 -6.07 -14.18 9.70
CA LYS A 79 -7.36 -14.03 10.39
C LYS A 79 -7.19 -13.53 11.84
N GLU A 80 -6.13 -13.98 12.51
CA GLU A 80 -5.81 -13.59 13.87
C GLU A 80 -5.48 -12.09 13.98
N ALA A 81 -4.74 -11.56 13.01
CA ALA A 81 -4.43 -10.12 12.95
C ALA A 81 -5.69 -9.29 12.66
N LEU A 82 -6.60 -9.81 11.82
CA LEU A 82 -7.88 -9.14 11.52
C LEU A 82 -8.88 -9.22 12.68
N ALA A 83 -8.69 -10.14 13.62
CA ALA A 83 -9.53 -10.23 14.82
C ALA A 83 -9.23 -9.12 15.84
N VAL A 84 -8.08 -8.45 15.74
CA VAL A 84 -7.74 -7.32 16.61
C VAL A 84 -8.51 -6.08 16.15
N THR A 85 -9.30 -5.49 17.07
CA THR A 85 -10.11 -4.31 16.78
C THR A 85 -9.83 -3.17 17.73
N VAL A 86 -9.95 -1.95 17.24
CA VAL A 86 -9.91 -0.71 18.02
C VAL A 86 -11.18 0.07 17.70
N ALA A 87 -12.00 0.37 18.70
CA ALA A 87 -13.31 0.98 18.51
C ALA A 87 -14.13 0.23 17.43
N GLU A 88 -14.21 -1.09 17.55
CA GLU A 88 -14.94 -2.01 16.65
C GLU A 88 -14.45 -2.04 15.19
N LYS A 89 -13.28 -1.47 14.89
CA LYS A 89 -12.67 -1.46 13.56
C LYS A 89 -11.37 -2.23 13.58
N ASN A 90 -11.17 -3.12 12.61
CA ASN A 90 -9.90 -3.79 12.38
C ASN A 90 -9.01 -2.97 11.44
N ILE A 91 -7.77 -3.40 11.27
CA ILE A 91 -6.81 -2.69 10.42
C ILE A 91 -7.23 -2.64 8.95
N ALA A 92 -7.88 -3.69 8.42
CA ALA A 92 -8.34 -3.73 7.04
C ALA A 92 -9.47 -2.71 6.82
N ASP A 93 -10.41 -2.59 7.76
CA ASP A 93 -11.47 -1.57 7.71
C ASP A 93 -10.91 -0.14 7.68
N LEU A 94 -9.78 0.08 8.37
CA LEU A 94 -9.17 1.40 8.46
C LEU A 94 -8.35 1.75 7.21
N VAL A 95 -7.55 0.83 6.67
CA VAL A 95 -6.68 1.12 5.52
C VAL A 95 -7.44 1.28 4.21
N LEU A 96 -8.67 0.76 4.11
CA LEU A 96 -9.56 0.92 2.96
C LEU A 96 -10.29 2.27 2.93
N ARG A 97 -10.23 3.06 4.01
CA ARG A 97 -10.88 4.38 4.08
C ARG A 97 -10.01 5.44 3.42
N PRO A 98 -10.64 6.47 2.80
CA PRO A 98 -9.94 7.68 2.41
C PRO A 98 -9.19 8.31 3.60
N LEU A 99 -8.03 8.94 3.34
CA LEU A 99 -7.19 9.52 4.40
C LEU A 99 -7.95 10.56 5.25
N GLU A 100 -8.91 11.29 4.66
CA GLU A 100 -9.75 12.25 5.38
C GLU A 100 -10.66 11.57 6.41
N GLU A 101 -11.29 10.46 6.05
CA GLU A 101 -12.11 9.67 6.98
C GLU A 101 -11.26 8.99 8.05
N LEU A 102 -10.08 8.50 7.66
CA LEU A 102 -9.13 7.90 8.59
C LEU A 102 -8.63 8.95 9.60
N GLN A 103 -8.38 10.19 9.17
CA GLN A 103 -8.04 11.30 10.05
C GLN A 103 -9.17 11.58 11.04
N ALA A 104 -10.42 11.63 10.58
CA ALA A 104 -11.58 11.84 11.44
C ALA A 104 -11.72 10.72 12.48
N PHE A 105 -11.46 9.47 12.10
CA PHE A 105 -11.43 8.33 13.02
C PHE A 105 -10.40 8.52 14.14
N PHE A 106 -9.14 8.83 13.80
CA PHE A 106 -8.11 9.06 14.81
C PHE A 106 -8.38 10.30 15.69
N GLN A 107 -9.00 11.35 15.13
CA GLN A 107 -9.45 12.50 15.90
C GLN A 107 -10.53 12.10 16.92
N SER A 108 -11.48 11.26 16.54
CA SER A 108 -12.52 10.79 17.45
C SER A 108 -11.96 9.97 18.61
N LEU A 109 -10.90 9.18 18.37
CA LEU A 109 -10.16 8.50 19.43
C LEU A 109 -9.50 9.49 20.39
N GLY A 110 -8.96 10.61 19.88
CA GLY A 110 -8.31 11.67 20.67
C GLY A 110 -9.29 12.57 21.42
N HIS A 111 -10.43 12.98 20.83
CA HIS A 111 -11.43 13.86 21.47
C HIS A 111 -12.17 13.21 22.64
N ALA A 112 -12.22 11.90 22.73
CA ALA A 112 -12.64 11.23 23.95
C ALA A 112 -11.73 11.59 25.15
N LEU A 113 -10.54 12.17 24.90
CA LEU A 113 -9.57 12.65 25.91
C LEU A 113 -9.90 14.01 26.50
N GLU A 114 -10.38 14.95 25.69
CA GLU A 114 -10.60 16.34 26.15
C GLU A 114 -11.79 16.46 27.10
N LYS A 115 -12.80 15.62 26.95
CA LYS A 115 -13.99 15.65 27.80
C LYS A 115 -13.75 15.25 29.26
N LYS A 116 -12.64 14.58 29.61
CA LYS A 116 -12.33 14.14 30.99
C LYS A 116 -11.32 15.02 31.74
N LYS A 117 -10.66 15.98 31.11
CA LYS A 117 -9.80 16.94 31.86
C LYS A 117 -10.58 17.92 32.75
N SER A 118 -11.90 17.99 32.60
CA SER A 118 -12.76 18.90 33.36
C SER A 118 -13.45 18.29 34.58
N THR A 119 -13.25 17.00 34.88
CA THR A 119 -13.85 16.39 36.10
C THR A 119 -12.76 16.08 37.11
N LYS A 120 -12.79 16.82 38.21
CA LYS A 120 -11.85 16.78 39.35
C LYS A 120 -11.59 15.37 39.88
N LEU A 121 -10.32 15.16 40.26
CA LEU A 121 -9.84 14.02 41.03
C LEU A 121 -10.73 13.73 42.24
N GLN A 122 -11.33 12.56 42.30
CA GLN A 122 -11.69 11.91 43.55
C GLN A 122 -10.80 10.70 43.76
N LYS A 123 -9.99 10.74 44.81
CA LYS A 123 -9.15 9.64 45.28
C LYS A 123 -10.06 8.50 45.81
N GLY A 124 -10.08 7.39 45.14
CA GLY A 124 -10.67 6.15 45.64
C GLY A 124 -10.05 4.97 44.85
N LYS A 125 -9.45 4.01 45.57
CA LYS A 125 -8.95 2.75 45.02
C LYS A 125 -10.13 1.90 44.53
N ALA A 126 -10.42 2.01 43.27
CA ALA A 126 -11.17 0.99 42.48
C ALA A 126 -10.61 1.07 41.06
N GLU A 127 -10.53 -0.04 40.35
CA GLU A 127 -10.21 -0.05 38.93
C GLU A 127 -11.05 1.01 38.24
N ALA A 128 -10.36 1.97 37.63
CA ALA A 128 -11.04 3.08 36.96
C ALA A 128 -11.97 2.49 35.90
N PRO A 129 -13.25 2.90 35.83
CA PRO A 129 -14.15 2.44 34.81
C PRO A 129 -13.52 2.71 33.45
N ALA A 130 -13.55 1.70 32.57
CA ALA A 130 -13.14 1.85 31.16
C ALA A 130 -13.78 3.13 30.61
N ASP A 131 -13.04 3.84 29.78
CA ASP A 131 -13.57 5.04 29.14
C ASP A 131 -14.76 4.70 28.22
N ALA A 132 -15.35 5.69 27.56
CA ALA A 132 -16.48 5.50 26.64
C ALA A 132 -16.18 4.52 25.48
N LEU A 133 -14.89 4.21 25.24
CA LEU A 133 -14.40 3.27 24.20
C LEU A 133 -13.87 1.97 24.81
N GLY A 134 -13.95 1.78 26.13
CA GLY A 134 -13.56 0.56 26.82
C GLY A 134 -12.06 0.40 27.08
N PHE A 135 -11.24 1.44 26.88
CA PHE A 135 -9.80 1.37 27.13
C PHE A 135 -9.45 1.52 28.63
N THR A 136 -8.50 0.71 29.09
CA THR A 136 -7.84 0.90 30.38
C THR A 136 -6.91 2.13 30.35
N GLU A 137 -6.51 2.67 31.50
CA GLU A 137 -5.57 3.82 31.56
C GLU A 137 -4.25 3.56 30.83
N ARG A 138 -3.72 2.33 30.87
CA ARG A 138 -2.51 1.96 30.15
C ARG A 138 -2.70 1.94 28.63
N GLU A 139 -3.76 1.29 28.17
CA GLU A 139 -4.12 1.25 26.74
C GLU A 139 -4.36 2.66 26.22
N ARG A 140 -4.95 3.51 27.03
CA ARG A 140 -5.21 4.90 26.68
C ARG A 140 -3.93 5.68 26.38
N LEU A 141 -2.91 5.57 27.21
CA LEU A 141 -1.61 6.22 26.98
C LEU A 141 -0.98 5.79 25.65
N VAL A 142 -1.09 4.50 25.33
CA VAL A 142 -0.58 3.95 24.05
C VAL A 142 -1.39 4.48 22.88
N VAL A 143 -2.73 4.43 22.98
CA VAL A 143 -3.65 4.93 21.93
C VAL A 143 -3.38 6.41 21.64
N ASP A 144 -3.18 7.23 22.68
CA ASP A 144 -2.93 8.66 22.53
C ASP A 144 -1.65 8.93 21.75
N GLN A 145 -0.55 8.25 22.08
CA GLN A 145 0.72 8.43 21.38
C GLN A 145 0.62 7.98 19.92
N VAL A 146 0.02 6.81 19.68
CA VAL A 146 -0.16 6.26 18.33
C VAL A 146 -1.08 7.16 17.51
N ALA A 147 -2.21 7.61 18.09
CA ALA A 147 -3.16 8.47 17.40
C ALA A 147 -2.55 9.82 17.02
N LEU A 148 -1.77 10.45 17.92
CA LEU A 148 -1.08 11.71 17.63
C LEU A 148 -0.09 11.58 16.48
N GLU A 149 0.71 10.52 16.49
CA GLU A 149 1.68 10.27 15.41
C GLU A 149 0.98 9.94 14.08
N ALA A 150 -0.07 9.12 14.11
CA ALA A 150 -0.89 8.82 12.94
C ALA A 150 -1.52 10.10 12.36
N LEU A 151 -2.11 10.94 13.21
CA LEU A 151 -2.70 12.22 12.80
C LEU A 151 -1.68 13.17 12.18
N ARG A 152 -0.46 13.23 12.72
CA ARG A 152 0.63 14.04 12.15
C ARG A 152 0.97 13.59 10.73
N ARG A 153 1.13 12.29 10.51
CA ARG A 153 1.46 11.71 9.19
C ARG A 153 0.31 11.85 8.20
N LEU A 154 -0.92 11.58 8.64
CA LEU A 154 -2.11 11.75 7.81
C LEU A 154 -2.28 13.20 7.37
N ARG A 155 -2.07 14.16 8.27
CA ARG A 155 -2.13 15.58 7.95
C ARG A 155 -1.14 15.96 6.85
N ASN A 156 0.11 15.49 6.94
CA ASN A 156 1.10 15.76 5.89
C ASN A 156 0.66 15.24 4.51
N LEU A 157 0.01 14.07 4.45
CA LEU A 157 -0.54 13.52 3.21
C LEU A 157 -1.74 14.31 2.68
N ILE A 158 -2.62 14.75 3.58
CA ILE A 158 -3.81 15.56 3.24
C ILE A 158 -3.38 16.96 2.77
N ASP A 159 -2.37 17.57 3.42
CA ASP A 159 -1.85 18.90 3.10
C ASP A 159 -1.20 18.97 1.70
N VAL A 160 -0.77 17.84 1.15
CA VAL A 160 -0.30 17.76 -0.25
C VAL A 160 -1.41 17.39 -1.24
N GLY A 161 -2.69 17.38 -0.83
CA GLY A 161 -3.83 17.12 -1.70
C GLY A 161 -4.10 15.65 -1.98
N LEU A 162 -3.75 14.73 -1.08
CA LEU A 162 -3.95 13.29 -1.22
C LEU A 162 -5.08 12.75 -0.33
N SER A 163 -6.02 13.60 0.11
CA SER A 163 -7.10 13.25 1.05
C SER A 163 -7.97 12.05 0.61
N TYR A 164 -8.11 11.86 -0.70
CA TYR A 164 -8.92 10.81 -1.32
C TYR A 164 -8.25 9.43 -1.40
N LEU A 165 -6.92 9.37 -1.21
CA LEU A 165 -6.20 8.09 -1.27
C LEU A 165 -6.54 7.20 -0.08
N THR A 166 -6.37 5.90 -0.28
CA THR A 166 -6.45 4.88 0.77
C THR A 166 -5.07 4.32 1.07
N LEU A 167 -4.80 3.89 2.30
CA LEU A 167 -3.51 3.30 2.66
C LEU A 167 -3.27 1.92 2.04
N ASP A 168 -4.33 1.23 1.63
CA ASP A 168 -4.23 -0.07 0.93
C ASP A 168 -3.72 0.07 -0.51
N ARG A 169 -3.82 1.24 -1.11
CA ARG A 169 -3.45 1.47 -2.49
C ARG A 169 -1.95 1.26 -2.70
N SER A 170 -1.61 0.38 -3.64
CA SER A 170 -0.22 0.09 -3.99
C SER A 170 0.47 1.31 -4.61
N MET A 171 1.71 1.57 -4.20
CA MET A 171 2.56 2.64 -4.76
C MET A 171 2.74 2.52 -6.29
N MET A 172 2.73 1.29 -6.83
CA MET A 172 2.85 1.02 -8.26
C MET A 172 1.65 1.51 -9.08
N THR A 173 0.51 1.74 -8.44
CA THR A 173 -0.72 2.22 -9.08
C THR A 173 -0.91 3.73 -8.98
N LEU A 174 0.00 4.43 -8.31
CA LEU A 174 -0.05 5.88 -8.16
C LEU A 174 0.39 6.56 -9.46
N ALA A 175 -0.31 7.63 -9.82
CA ALA A 175 0.14 8.53 -10.87
C ALA A 175 1.46 9.22 -10.46
N GLY A 176 2.25 9.68 -11.43
CA GLY A 176 3.53 10.34 -11.17
C GLY A 176 3.43 11.50 -10.16
N GLY A 177 2.45 12.38 -10.33
CA GLY A 177 2.19 13.47 -9.40
C GLY A 177 1.74 13.01 -8.01
N GLU A 178 0.96 11.92 -7.90
CA GLU A 178 0.59 11.33 -6.60
C GLU A 178 1.83 10.79 -5.86
N SER A 179 2.67 10.02 -6.57
CA SER A 179 3.93 9.47 -6.05
C SER A 179 4.87 10.57 -5.55
N GLN A 180 5.01 11.66 -6.32
CA GLN A 180 5.82 12.82 -5.94
C GLN A 180 5.29 13.47 -4.66
N ARG A 181 3.97 13.69 -4.57
CA ARG A 181 3.34 14.27 -3.36
C ARG A 181 3.46 13.37 -2.13
N VAL A 182 3.37 12.05 -2.27
CA VAL A 182 3.65 11.10 -1.16
C VAL A 182 5.09 11.29 -0.65
N ARG A 183 6.07 11.46 -1.56
CA ARG A 183 7.46 11.73 -1.17
C ARG A 183 7.60 13.05 -0.41
N ILE A 184 6.94 14.13 -0.87
CA ILE A 184 6.94 15.43 -0.17
C ILE A 184 6.36 15.28 1.25
N ALA A 185 5.22 14.61 1.40
CA ALA A 185 4.59 14.37 2.70
C ALA A 185 5.49 13.57 3.66
N THR A 186 6.22 12.58 3.12
CA THR A 186 7.18 11.77 3.90
C THR A 186 8.36 12.63 4.39
N GLN A 187 8.89 13.51 3.55
CA GLN A 187 9.99 14.40 3.89
C GLN A 187 9.60 15.43 4.95
N LEU A 188 8.38 15.95 4.91
CA LEU A 188 7.83 16.79 5.97
C LEU A 188 7.79 16.07 7.32
N GLY A 189 7.46 14.78 7.30
CA GLY A 189 7.44 13.96 8.50
C GLY A 189 8.83 13.70 9.10
N ALA A 190 9.87 13.72 8.28
CA ALA A 190 11.25 13.51 8.69
C ALA A 190 11.92 14.76 9.29
N GLU A 191 11.32 15.96 9.11
CA GLU A 191 11.81 17.26 9.62
C GLU A 191 13.28 17.53 9.26
N LEU A 192 13.72 17.08 8.08
CA LEU A 192 15.09 17.27 7.61
C LEU A 192 15.35 18.73 7.26
N SER A 193 16.57 19.20 7.53
CA SER A 193 17.07 20.54 7.16
C SER A 193 18.34 20.44 6.31
N GLY A 194 18.62 21.47 5.51
CA GLY A 194 19.80 21.52 4.65
C GLY A 194 19.72 20.67 3.38
N VAL A 195 18.53 20.22 2.99
CA VAL A 195 18.28 19.39 1.81
C VAL A 195 17.85 20.27 0.64
N ILE A 196 18.21 19.87 -0.60
CA ILE A 196 17.73 20.47 -1.83
C ILE A 196 16.62 19.59 -2.39
N TYR A 197 15.42 20.16 -2.57
CA TYR A 197 14.26 19.53 -3.20
C TYR A 197 14.06 20.09 -4.58
N ILE A 198 14.03 19.24 -5.60
CA ILE A 198 13.68 19.59 -6.97
C ILE A 198 12.33 18.95 -7.28
N LEU A 199 11.33 19.79 -7.55
CA LEU A 199 9.96 19.38 -7.80
C LEU A 199 9.59 19.78 -9.24
N ASP A 200 9.22 18.77 -10.02
CA ASP A 200 8.79 18.95 -11.41
C ASP A 200 7.27 18.91 -11.46
N GLU A 201 6.65 20.00 -11.88
CA GLU A 201 5.19 20.19 -11.99
C GLU A 201 4.37 19.61 -10.82
N PRO A 202 4.68 19.90 -9.54
CA PRO A 202 4.06 19.22 -8.39
C PRO A 202 2.55 19.48 -8.25
N SER A 203 2.03 20.48 -8.94
CA SER A 203 0.60 20.86 -8.97
C SER A 203 -0.21 20.09 -10.01
N ILE A 204 0.42 19.27 -10.86
CA ILE A 204 -0.28 18.57 -11.93
C ILE A 204 -1.38 17.65 -11.39
N GLY A 205 -2.58 17.74 -11.96
CA GLY A 205 -3.73 16.93 -11.54
C GLY A 205 -4.37 17.35 -10.21
N LEU A 206 -3.98 18.51 -9.63
CA LEU A 206 -4.65 19.05 -8.43
C LEU A 206 -5.79 20.00 -8.83
N HIS A 207 -6.83 19.99 -7.99
CA HIS A 207 -7.84 21.02 -8.02
C HIS A 207 -7.26 22.35 -7.48
N SER A 208 -7.74 23.51 -7.96
CA SER A 208 -7.24 24.84 -7.54
C SER A 208 -7.16 25.03 -6.02
N ARG A 209 -8.15 24.52 -5.27
CA ARG A 209 -8.20 24.57 -3.81
C ARG A 209 -7.04 23.83 -3.14
N ASP A 210 -6.54 22.73 -3.75
CA ASP A 210 -5.47 21.94 -3.18
C ASP A 210 -4.09 22.47 -3.56
N ASN A 211 -4.01 23.31 -4.62
CA ASN A 211 -2.78 24.02 -4.95
C ASN A 211 -2.32 24.94 -3.82
N ASP A 212 -3.24 25.65 -3.17
CA ASP A 212 -2.90 26.55 -2.07
C ASP A 212 -2.30 25.77 -0.88
N LYS A 213 -2.84 24.59 -0.59
CA LYS A 213 -2.31 23.70 0.44
C LYS A 213 -0.91 23.19 0.08
N LEU A 214 -0.71 22.77 -1.18
CA LEU A 214 0.58 22.33 -1.67
C LEU A 214 1.63 23.44 -1.58
N ILE A 215 1.28 24.67 -2.01
CA ILE A 215 2.16 25.84 -1.92
C ILE A 215 2.53 26.14 -0.47
N ALA A 216 1.57 26.11 0.45
CA ALA A 216 1.83 26.28 1.88
C ALA A 216 2.78 25.19 2.43
N THR A 217 2.60 23.96 1.99
CA THR A 217 3.43 22.81 2.35
C THR A 217 4.86 22.96 1.82
N ILE A 218 5.05 23.41 0.58
CA ILE A 218 6.36 23.70 -0.03
C ILE A 218 7.06 24.85 0.72
N LYS A 219 6.33 25.90 1.08
CA LYS A 219 6.88 26.99 1.90
C LYS A 219 7.32 26.50 3.27
N ARG A 220 6.56 25.61 3.89
CA ARG A 220 6.93 25.00 5.17
C ARG A 220 8.22 24.16 5.06
N LEU A 221 8.41 23.40 3.97
CA LEU A 221 9.68 22.70 3.72
C LEU A 221 10.86 23.68 3.63
N ARG A 222 10.71 24.80 2.92
CA ARG A 222 11.73 25.86 2.85
C ARG A 222 12.03 26.42 4.24
N ASP A 223 11.02 26.72 5.01
CA ASP A 223 11.14 27.36 6.34
C ASP A 223 11.81 26.44 7.38
N LEU A 224 11.87 25.12 7.13
CA LEU A 224 12.70 24.17 7.88
C LEU A 224 14.20 24.27 7.56
N GLY A 225 14.63 25.23 6.73
CA GLY A 225 16.05 25.42 6.36
C GLY A 225 16.46 24.65 5.11
N ASN A 226 15.52 24.31 4.25
CA ASN A 226 15.78 23.60 3.00
C ASN A 226 15.75 24.56 1.79
N THR A 227 16.36 24.12 0.69
CA THR A 227 16.24 24.78 -0.61
C THR A 227 15.21 24.03 -1.46
N VAL A 228 14.20 24.74 -1.97
CA VAL A 228 13.16 24.11 -2.80
C VAL A 228 13.15 24.81 -4.17
N MET A 229 13.37 24.03 -5.22
CA MET A 229 13.27 24.43 -6.62
C MET A 229 12.02 23.80 -7.22
N VAL A 230 11.19 24.61 -7.84
CA VAL A 230 9.94 24.17 -8.51
C VAL A 230 10.05 24.55 -9.97
N VAL A 231 9.82 23.58 -10.84
CA VAL A 231 9.79 23.76 -12.30
C VAL A 231 8.35 23.66 -12.77
#